data_63ab6f6812fb74a87c37eca7a58df25e
#
_entry.id   63ab6f6812fb74a87c37eca7a58df25e
#
_cell.length_a   1.000
_cell.length_b   1.000
_cell.length_c   1.000
_cell.angle_alpha   90.00
_cell.angle_beta   90.00
_cell.angle_gamma   90.00
#
_symmetry.space_group_name_H-M   'P 1'
#
loop_
_entity.id
_entity.type
_entity.pdbx_description
1 polymer ?
#
loop_
_entity_poly.entity_id
_entity_poly.type
_entity_poly.pdbx_seq_one_letter_code
_entity_poly.pdbx_strand_id
1 'polypeptide(L)'
;VLLVLTAGMMNVPTAHADEEKTVDIDNITIDQTTPLKVWDTFGVQWDWSAKNGVKAGEKFTIQFPKELAVQNTLDIQLVDADGTVGGNCVATGGSTNNVVCTFNDKFEHKDNVHGMVKVQAQAIKTTENSNEPTLPFEVNSKVVNVTLPGPHGGIGPADAKVPDKTNKDGWFTSNDGSKIEWRIVMLGKDLANISGDVVINDSISLKNGAVGHKFITAGLVAVEYTSDPAQLGEPSAKGKKLQVTQDIAADGLSQKLTLTKPADGWKADRFYNVYYQSQAIDGNESAVGTIVSNNAKIDGIPAQNLVRDVTRKQTGSGTITGISRGTFEVKKVHDAATQPAELQNGTKFTVNVDIQSPQPSFNKNYDIQVPLNGDIVKGDVSLPKDTKVTLTEKLPTNDAKFTYGDPKFAATTASDGNVEIKDNGKTAVITISDQRNVGVTLTNKVTAKPQVGTVKLAKKLVWKDSGNAFTEANATAQNFKVNYVCTKDGKDVKSGEVTLKGDGTETA
;
A
#
# COMPACT_ATOMS: atom_id res chain seq x y z
N VAL A 1 -3.11 60.53 -29.97
CA VAL A 1 -3.97 59.45 -29.43
C VAL A 1 -3.03 58.42 -28.83
N LEU A 2 -2.91 58.42 -27.51
CA LEU A 2 -2.08 57.51 -26.73
C LEU A 2 -2.93 56.33 -26.27
N LEU A 3 -2.66 55.12 -26.75
CA LEU A 3 -3.34 53.90 -26.37
C LEU A 3 -2.64 53.32 -25.14
N VAL A 4 -3.27 53.39 -23.98
CA VAL A 4 -2.81 52.72 -22.76
C VAL A 4 -3.33 51.27 -22.77
N LEU A 5 -2.42 50.30 -22.97
CA LEU A 5 -2.72 48.88 -22.76
C LEU A 5 -2.61 48.58 -21.26
N THR A 6 -3.73 48.34 -20.62
CA THR A 6 -3.76 47.74 -19.28
C THR A 6 -3.53 46.23 -19.43
N ALA A 7 -2.35 45.75 -19.04
CA ALA A 7 -2.07 44.32 -18.87
C ALA A 7 -2.79 43.83 -17.64
N GLY A 8 -3.87 43.08 -17.85
CA GLY A 8 -4.52 42.28 -16.82
C GLY A 8 -3.59 41.14 -16.39
N MET A 9 -3.08 41.17 -15.17
CA MET A 9 -2.43 40.01 -14.56
C MET A 9 -3.45 38.90 -14.37
N MET A 10 -3.42 37.91 -15.26
CA MET A 10 -4.06 36.63 -15.00
C MET A 10 -3.26 35.96 -13.91
N ASN A 11 -3.84 35.80 -12.71
CA ASN A 11 -3.37 34.87 -11.73
C ASN A 11 -3.56 33.45 -12.32
N VAL A 12 -2.48 32.93 -12.88
CA VAL A 12 -2.35 31.52 -13.18
C VAL A 12 -2.24 30.82 -11.82
N PRO A 13 -3.15 29.92 -11.44
CA PRO A 13 -2.94 29.09 -10.26
C PRO A 13 -1.64 28.33 -10.52
N THR A 14 -0.65 28.52 -9.67
CA THR A 14 0.52 27.66 -9.59
C THR A 14 -0.02 26.26 -9.29
N ALA A 15 -0.02 25.41 -10.30
CA ALA A 15 -0.15 23.99 -10.09
C ALA A 15 0.98 23.62 -9.12
N HIS A 16 0.64 23.28 -7.88
CA HIS A 16 1.54 22.52 -7.04
C HIS A 16 1.81 21.25 -7.83
N ALA A 17 3.06 21.10 -8.30
CA ALA A 17 3.53 19.81 -8.76
C ALA A 17 3.26 18.86 -7.57
N ASP A 18 2.38 17.87 -7.78
CA ASP A 18 2.26 16.75 -6.87
C ASP A 18 3.68 16.21 -6.68
N GLU A 19 4.19 16.23 -5.46
CA GLU A 19 5.46 15.59 -5.12
C GLU A 19 5.33 14.15 -5.64
N GLU A 20 6.17 13.80 -6.61
CA GLU A 20 6.21 12.46 -7.16
C GLU A 20 6.45 11.52 -5.98
N LYS A 21 5.44 10.72 -5.65
CA LYS A 21 5.54 9.71 -4.59
C LYS A 21 6.50 8.65 -5.11
N THR A 22 7.76 8.75 -4.74
CA THR A 22 8.80 7.83 -5.18
C THR A 22 8.88 6.66 -4.21
N VAL A 23 8.84 5.46 -4.77
CA VAL A 23 9.19 4.24 -4.05
C VAL A 23 10.71 4.14 -4.00
N ASP A 24 11.25 4.09 -2.79
CA ASP A 24 12.67 3.83 -2.54
C ASP A 24 12.91 2.32 -2.48
N ILE A 25 14.00 1.86 -3.07
CA ILE A 25 14.50 0.50 -2.89
C ILE A 25 15.67 0.59 -1.92
N ASP A 26 15.47 0.03 -0.73
CA ASP A 26 16.39 0.25 0.38
C ASP A 26 17.55 -0.75 0.38
N ASN A 27 17.32 -1.94 -0.16
CA ASN A 27 18.35 -3.00 -0.14
C ASN A 27 18.05 -4.05 -1.22
N ILE A 28 19.02 -4.40 -2.05
CA ILE A 28 18.95 -5.54 -2.97
C ILE A 28 20.02 -6.55 -2.55
N THR A 29 19.62 -7.78 -2.28
CA THR A 29 20.49 -8.84 -1.83
C THR A 29 20.33 -10.12 -2.64
N ILE A 30 21.40 -10.90 -2.71
CA ILE A 30 21.42 -12.24 -3.30
C ILE A 30 21.54 -13.25 -2.16
N ASP A 31 20.64 -14.25 -2.10
CA ASP A 31 20.54 -15.21 -1.00
C ASP A 31 21.55 -16.38 -1.08
N GLN A 32 22.66 -16.19 -1.78
CA GLN A 32 23.77 -17.15 -1.89
C GLN A 32 25.03 -16.58 -1.24
N THR A 33 25.80 -17.44 -0.58
CA THR A 33 27.05 -17.05 0.11
C THR A 33 28.31 -17.48 -0.63
N THR A 34 28.20 -18.50 -1.49
CA THR A 34 29.31 -18.99 -2.34
C THR A 34 29.37 -18.22 -3.65
N PRO A 35 30.57 -18.10 -4.28
CA PRO A 35 30.68 -17.47 -5.58
C PRO A 35 29.73 -18.06 -6.61
N LEU A 36 29.12 -17.21 -7.42
CA LEU A 36 28.18 -17.62 -8.47
C LEU A 36 28.93 -18.28 -9.64
N LYS A 37 28.25 -19.24 -10.25
CA LYS A 37 28.66 -19.84 -11.53
C LYS A 37 27.50 -19.76 -12.50
N VAL A 38 27.80 -19.76 -13.79
CA VAL A 38 26.77 -19.87 -14.83
C VAL A 38 25.89 -21.09 -14.55
N TRP A 39 24.57 -20.91 -14.67
CA TRP A 39 23.48 -21.83 -14.34
C TRP A 39 23.13 -21.94 -12.86
N ASP A 40 23.85 -21.31 -11.94
CA ASP A 40 23.41 -21.22 -10.55
C ASP A 40 22.08 -20.47 -10.46
N THR A 41 21.19 -21.00 -9.63
CA THR A 41 19.86 -20.43 -9.36
C THR A 41 19.81 -19.98 -7.91
N PHE A 42 19.39 -18.75 -7.67
CA PHE A 42 19.38 -18.12 -6.34
C PHE A 42 18.22 -17.13 -6.22
N GLY A 43 17.90 -16.75 -4.99
CA GLY A 43 16.94 -15.68 -4.73
C GLY A 43 17.59 -14.30 -4.81
N VAL A 44 16.91 -13.37 -5.45
CA VAL A 44 17.18 -11.94 -5.35
C VAL A 44 16.04 -11.32 -4.57
N GLN A 45 16.36 -10.66 -3.48
CA GLN A 45 15.42 -10.01 -2.59
C GLN A 45 15.73 -8.53 -2.47
N TRP A 46 14.69 -7.72 -2.39
CA TRP A 46 14.83 -6.31 -2.05
C TRP A 46 13.74 -5.87 -1.09
N ASP A 47 14.11 -4.91 -0.25
CA ASP A 47 13.19 -4.17 0.57
C ASP A 47 12.83 -2.86 -0.15
N TRP A 48 11.60 -2.43 -0.02
CA TRP A 48 11.11 -1.22 -0.64
C TRP A 48 10.24 -0.42 0.33
N SER A 49 10.23 0.90 0.16
CA SER A 49 9.44 1.81 0.99
C SER A 49 8.86 2.97 0.19
N ALA A 50 7.68 3.42 0.60
CA ALA A 50 7.00 4.60 0.08
C ALA A 50 6.53 5.44 1.28
N LYS A 51 7.40 6.33 1.76
CA LYS A 51 7.18 7.12 2.99
C LYS A 51 5.90 7.95 2.92
N ASN A 52 5.59 8.49 1.75
CA ASN A 52 4.41 9.33 1.51
C ASN A 52 3.17 8.53 1.06
N GLY A 53 3.20 7.20 1.25
CA GLY A 53 2.17 6.29 0.78
C GLY A 53 2.26 6.02 -0.72
N VAL A 54 1.28 5.29 -1.25
CA VAL A 54 1.19 4.88 -2.65
C VAL A 54 -0.14 5.30 -3.25
N LYS A 55 -0.21 5.40 -4.59
CA LYS A 55 -1.46 5.59 -5.34
C LYS A 55 -1.78 4.34 -6.16
N ALA A 56 -3.05 4.07 -6.39
CA ALA A 56 -3.47 3.01 -7.32
C ALA A 56 -2.88 3.25 -8.71
N GLY A 57 -2.30 2.20 -9.30
CA GLY A 57 -1.62 2.26 -10.59
C GLY A 57 -0.19 2.79 -10.55
N GLU A 58 0.29 3.30 -9.40
CA GLU A 58 1.71 3.66 -9.23
C GLU A 58 2.59 2.42 -9.32
N LYS A 59 3.78 2.58 -9.93
CA LYS A 59 4.67 1.46 -10.25
C LYS A 59 6.09 1.74 -9.81
N PHE A 60 6.82 0.67 -9.53
CA PHE A 60 8.28 0.68 -9.52
C PHE A 60 8.83 -0.50 -10.33
N THR A 61 10.03 -0.33 -10.88
CA THR A 61 10.65 -1.31 -11.77
C THR A 61 12.06 -1.61 -11.32
N ILE A 62 12.42 -2.89 -11.35
CA ILE A 62 13.80 -3.37 -11.19
C ILE A 62 14.21 -4.11 -12.45
N GLN A 63 15.19 -3.58 -13.16
CA GLN A 63 15.82 -4.18 -14.32
C GLN A 63 17.04 -4.99 -13.87
N PHE A 64 17.12 -6.25 -14.25
CA PHE A 64 18.24 -7.12 -13.96
C PHE A 64 19.39 -6.92 -14.95
N PRO A 65 20.65 -7.05 -14.49
CA PRO A 65 21.80 -6.98 -15.39
C PRO A 65 21.83 -8.15 -16.36
N LYS A 66 22.53 -7.99 -17.49
CA LYS A 66 22.62 -8.98 -18.59
C LYS A 66 23.26 -10.32 -18.20
N GLU A 67 23.96 -10.36 -17.09
CA GLU A 67 24.61 -11.57 -16.54
C GLU A 67 23.62 -12.45 -15.77
N LEU A 68 22.49 -11.89 -15.37
CA LEU A 68 21.45 -12.58 -14.62
C LEU A 68 20.16 -12.64 -15.44
N ALA A 69 19.38 -13.69 -15.27
CA ALA A 69 18.03 -13.79 -15.82
C ALA A 69 17.02 -14.03 -14.69
N VAL A 70 15.93 -13.30 -14.72
CA VAL A 70 14.74 -13.66 -13.95
C VAL A 70 14.21 -14.97 -14.50
N GLN A 71 14.13 -15.97 -13.63
CA GLN A 71 13.66 -17.29 -14.00
C GLN A 71 12.14 -17.37 -13.94
N ASN A 72 11.45 -17.07 -14.92
CA ASN A 72 10.00 -17.23 -15.05
C ASN A 72 9.24 -15.92 -14.91
N THR A 73 8.30 -15.68 -15.81
CA THR A 73 7.24 -14.72 -15.64
C THR A 73 6.40 -15.21 -14.48
N LEU A 74 6.35 -14.43 -13.45
CA LEU A 74 5.70 -14.77 -12.21
C LEU A 74 4.87 -13.57 -11.74
N ASP A 75 3.61 -13.83 -11.48
CA ASP A 75 2.77 -12.89 -10.76
C ASP A 75 2.97 -13.08 -9.26
N ILE A 76 3.46 -12.03 -8.61
CA ILE A 76 3.75 -12.01 -7.18
C ILE A 76 2.82 -11.01 -6.53
N GLN A 77 1.89 -11.48 -5.71
CA GLN A 77 1.05 -10.60 -4.94
C GLN A 77 1.84 -9.96 -3.78
N LEU A 78 1.62 -8.65 -3.58
CA LEU A 78 2.07 -7.94 -2.38
C LEU A 78 0.98 -8.08 -1.32
N VAL A 79 1.24 -8.89 -0.29
CA VAL A 79 0.23 -9.31 0.68
C VAL A 79 0.58 -8.78 2.07
N ASP A 80 -0.40 -8.15 2.75
CA ASP A 80 -0.28 -7.72 4.16
C ASP A 80 -0.47 -8.91 5.11
N ALA A 81 -0.13 -8.72 6.37
CA ALA A 81 -0.24 -9.75 7.41
C ALA A 81 -1.67 -10.26 7.62
N ASP A 82 -2.70 -9.46 7.30
CA ASP A 82 -4.10 -9.84 7.35
C ASP A 82 -4.63 -10.53 6.08
N GLY A 83 -3.77 -10.74 5.07
CA GLY A 83 -4.13 -11.33 3.78
C GLY A 83 -4.62 -10.31 2.74
N THR A 84 -4.65 -9.02 3.06
CA THR A 84 -5.03 -7.98 2.09
C THR A 84 -3.96 -7.85 1.00
N VAL A 85 -4.37 -7.94 -0.26
CA VAL A 85 -3.48 -7.73 -1.41
C VAL A 85 -3.44 -6.25 -1.75
N GLY A 86 -2.26 -5.61 -1.61
CA GLY A 86 -2.06 -4.19 -1.87
C GLY A 86 -1.42 -3.87 -3.22
N GLY A 87 -1.00 -4.89 -3.97
CA GLY A 87 -0.38 -4.73 -5.28
C GLY A 87 0.05 -6.05 -5.89
N ASN A 88 0.61 -5.97 -7.08
CA ASN A 88 1.11 -7.13 -7.81
C ASN A 88 2.43 -6.78 -8.51
N CYS A 89 3.40 -7.68 -8.43
CA CYS A 89 4.66 -7.60 -9.16
C CYS A 89 4.68 -8.64 -10.27
N VAL A 90 4.98 -8.23 -11.50
CA VAL A 90 5.18 -9.11 -12.64
C VAL A 90 6.66 -9.21 -12.92
N ALA A 91 7.22 -10.39 -12.70
CA ALA A 91 8.59 -10.70 -13.10
C ALA A 91 8.57 -11.23 -14.54
N THR A 92 9.32 -10.61 -15.43
CA THR A 92 9.37 -10.97 -16.85
C THR A 92 10.81 -11.33 -17.26
N GLY A 93 11.02 -12.56 -17.68
CA GLY A 93 12.32 -13.03 -18.17
C GLY A 93 12.59 -12.67 -19.64
N GLY A 94 13.61 -13.33 -20.23
CA GLY A 94 14.01 -13.13 -21.62
C GLY A 94 14.64 -11.75 -21.88
N SER A 95 14.30 -11.14 -23.01
CA SER A 95 14.86 -9.83 -23.39
C SER A 95 14.41 -8.68 -22.49
N THR A 96 13.27 -8.81 -21.83
CA THR A 96 12.74 -7.79 -20.91
C THR A 96 13.47 -7.83 -19.57
N ASN A 97 13.64 -8.99 -18.98
CA ASN A 97 14.48 -9.27 -17.80
C ASN A 97 14.28 -8.31 -16.62
N ASN A 98 13.04 -8.03 -16.25
CA ASN A 98 12.70 -7.07 -15.19
C ASN A 98 11.60 -7.57 -14.26
N VAL A 99 11.38 -6.83 -13.18
CA VAL A 99 10.23 -6.96 -12.29
C VAL A 99 9.54 -5.61 -12.20
N VAL A 100 8.26 -5.58 -12.50
CA VAL A 100 7.41 -4.38 -12.41
C VAL A 100 6.34 -4.61 -11.34
N CYS A 101 6.37 -3.82 -10.28
CA CYS A 101 5.37 -3.85 -9.22
C CYS A 101 4.37 -2.70 -9.43
N THR A 102 3.08 -3.01 -9.28
CA THR A 102 1.98 -2.05 -9.43
C THR A 102 1.10 -2.11 -8.19
N PHE A 103 0.82 -0.96 -7.58
CA PHE A 103 -0.07 -0.87 -6.41
C PHE A 103 -1.53 -0.78 -6.83
N ASN A 104 -2.44 -1.26 -5.98
CA ASN A 104 -3.87 -1.09 -6.11
C ASN A 104 -4.41 -0.05 -5.10
N ASP A 105 -5.73 0.15 -5.06
CA ASP A 105 -6.40 1.13 -4.21
C ASP A 105 -6.42 0.80 -2.71
N LYS A 106 -6.09 -0.43 -2.31
CA LYS A 106 -6.21 -0.89 -0.91
C LYS A 106 -5.21 -0.21 0.03
N PHE A 107 -4.13 0.33 -0.52
CA PHE A 107 -3.09 1.00 0.27
C PHE A 107 -2.97 2.52 0.00
N GLU A 108 -3.85 3.10 -0.83
CA GLU A 108 -3.84 4.54 -1.16
C GLU A 108 -3.92 5.48 0.05
N HIS A 109 -4.60 5.04 1.10
CA HIS A 109 -4.82 5.85 2.30
C HIS A 109 -3.94 5.42 3.48
N LYS A 110 -2.95 4.60 3.21
CA LYS A 110 -1.96 4.19 4.23
C LYS A 110 -0.67 4.99 4.04
N ASP A 111 -0.04 5.36 5.14
CA ASP A 111 1.27 5.99 5.14
C ASP A 111 2.35 5.00 5.53
N ASN A 112 3.61 5.38 5.27
CA ASN A 112 4.76 4.52 5.54
C ASN A 112 4.56 3.12 4.95
N VAL A 113 4.09 3.07 3.70
CA VAL A 113 3.87 1.82 3.00
C VAL A 113 5.22 1.24 2.61
N HIS A 114 5.46 0.00 2.99
CA HIS A 114 6.73 -0.68 2.73
C HIS A 114 6.52 -2.19 2.62
N GLY A 115 7.54 -2.87 2.17
CA GLY A 115 7.48 -4.32 2.03
C GLY A 115 8.77 -4.92 1.47
N MET A 116 8.66 -6.17 1.07
CA MET A 116 9.75 -6.93 0.50
C MET A 116 9.26 -7.68 -0.73
N VAL A 117 10.12 -7.85 -1.71
CA VAL A 117 9.89 -8.74 -2.84
C VAL A 117 11.09 -9.65 -3.01
N LYS A 118 10.82 -10.92 -3.26
CA LYS A 118 11.83 -11.93 -3.59
C LYS A 118 11.46 -12.62 -4.90
N VAL A 119 12.42 -12.77 -5.79
CA VAL A 119 12.29 -13.52 -7.05
C VAL A 119 13.45 -14.48 -7.21
N GLN A 120 13.23 -15.57 -7.95
CA GLN A 120 14.30 -16.47 -8.34
C GLN A 120 14.97 -15.95 -9.61
N ALA A 121 16.30 -15.88 -9.59
CA ALA A 121 17.13 -15.54 -10.72
C ALA A 121 18.13 -16.65 -11.02
N GLN A 122 18.71 -16.60 -12.21
CA GLN A 122 19.79 -17.50 -12.64
C GLN A 122 20.95 -16.68 -13.19
N ALA A 123 22.16 -17.07 -12.87
CA ALA A 123 23.35 -16.60 -13.56
C ALA A 123 23.42 -17.22 -14.95
N ILE A 124 23.41 -16.39 -16.00
CA ILE A 124 23.35 -16.88 -17.39
C ILE A 124 24.62 -16.58 -18.19
N LYS A 125 25.47 -15.71 -17.66
CA LYS A 125 26.71 -15.29 -18.30
C LYS A 125 27.78 -15.00 -17.26
N THR A 126 29.03 -15.32 -17.59
CA THR A 126 30.18 -14.93 -16.78
C THR A 126 30.33 -13.41 -16.77
N THR A 127 30.80 -12.85 -15.65
CA THR A 127 31.26 -11.46 -15.62
C THR A 127 32.52 -11.31 -16.46
N GLU A 128 32.76 -10.11 -16.98
CA GLU A 128 33.96 -9.82 -17.80
C GLU A 128 35.23 -9.93 -16.96
N ASN A 129 35.11 -9.61 -15.67
CA ASN A 129 36.16 -9.75 -14.70
C ASN A 129 35.71 -10.71 -13.59
N SER A 130 36.49 -11.77 -13.34
CA SER A 130 36.21 -12.74 -12.25
C SER A 130 36.25 -12.14 -10.85
N ASN A 131 36.80 -10.94 -10.69
CA ASN A 131 36.87 -10.18 -9.45
C ASN A 131 35.92 -8.96 -9.45
N GLU A 132 34.79 -9.05 -10.15
CA GLU A 132 33.80 -7.99 -10.17
C GLU A 132 32.87 -8.09 -8.95
N PRO A 133 33.04 -7.21 -7.92
CA PRO A 133 32.35 -7.39 -6.65
C PRO A 133 30.87 -7.05 -6.72
N THR A 134 30.42 -6.32 -7.74
CA THR A 134 29.04 -5.83 -7.88
C THR A 134 28.51 -5.97 -9.31
N LEU A 135 27.19 -6.07 -9.42
CA LEU A 135 26.47 -5.93 -10.70
C LEU A 135 25.50 -4.74 -10.64
N PRO A 136 25.36 -4.01 -11.77
CA PRO A 136 24.45 -2.86 -11.85
C PRO A 136 23.01 -3.34 -12.11
N PHE A 137 22.15 -3.19 -11.11
CA PHE A 137 20.70 -3.25 -11.27
C PHE A 137 20.19 -1.85 -11.60
N GLU A 138 19.14 -1.73 -12.39
CA GLU A 138 18.51 -0.45 -12.64
C GLU A 138 17.16 -0.40 -11.91
N VAL A 139 17.01 0.56 -10.99
CA VAL A 139 15.80 0.78 -10.18
C VAL A 139 15.19 2.11 -10.59
N ASN A 140 13.98 2.10 -11.15
CA ASN A 140 13.30 3.32 -11.62
C ASN A 140 14.27 4.21 -12.44
N SER A 141 15.01 3.60 -13.38
CA SER A 141 16.03 4.26 -14.21
C SER A 141 17.27 4.78 -13.47
N LYS A 142 17.51 4.36 -12.23
CA LYS A 142 18.74 4.66 -11.46
C LYS A 142 19.55 3.39 -11.25
N VAL A 143 20.87 3.46 -11.46
CA VAL A 143 21.76 2.31 -11.24
C VAL A 143 22.02 2.10 -9.75
N VAL A 144 21.79 0.87 -9.30
CA VAL A 144 22.12 0.38 -7.96
C VAL A 144 23.09 -0.78 -8.09
N ASN A 145 24.30 -0.64 -7.55
CA ASN A 145 25.29 -1.69 -7.56
C ASN A 145 25.02 -2.73 -6.46
N VAL A 146 24.76 -3.97 -6.85
CA VAL A 146 24.46 -5.08 -5.94
C VAL A 146 25.67 -5.96 -5.78
N THR A 147 26.08 -6.20 -4.52
CA THR A 147 27.24 -7.03 -4.19
C THR A 147 26.99 -8.48 -4.56
N LEU A 148 27.90 -9.06 -5.32
CA LEU A 148 27.92 -10.48 -5.64
C LEU A 148 28.48 -11.32 -4.48
N PRO A 149 27.99 -12.56 -4.28
CA PRO A 149 28.46 -13.43 -3.22
C PRO A 149 29.88 -13.94 -3.45
N GLY A 150 30.53 -14.32 -2.36
CA GLY A 150 31.90 -14.84 -2.36
C GLY A 150 32.94 -13.76 -2.09
N PRO A 151 34.21 -14.17 -1.82
CA PRO A 151 35.25 -13.25 -1.35
C PRO A 151 35.72 -12.23 -2.40
N HIS A 152 35.47 -12.51 -3.66
CA HIS A 152 35.92 -11.65 -4.77
C HIS A 152 34.77 -11.23 -5.70
N GLY A 153 33.54 -11.71 -5.43
CA GLY A 153 32.42 -11.53 -6.35
C GLY A 153 32.64 -12.26 -7.68
N GLY A 154 31.98 -11.75 -8.73
CA GLY A 154 32.05 -12.33 -10.07
C GLY A 154 31.14 -13.53 -10.28
N ILE A 155 30.95 -13.87 -11.57
CA ILE A 155 30.24 -15.08 -12.00
C ILE A 155 31.23 -15.91 -12.81
N GLY A 156 31.61 -17.05 -12.26
CA GLY A 156 32.51 -17.98 -12.93
C GLY A 156 31.82 -18.85 -14.00
N PRO A 157 32.57 -19.58 -14.80
CA PRO A 157 32.00 -20.54 -15.75
C PRO A 157 31.22 -21.64 -15.02
N ALA A 158 30.29 -22.26 -15.74
CA ALA A 158 29.58 -23.43 -15.24
C ALA A 158 30.57 -24.55 -14.87
N ASP A 159 30.23 -25.34 -13.84
CA ASP A 159 31.01 -26.52 -13.51
C ASP A 159 30.89 -27.55 -14.66
N ALA A 160 32.04 -27.88 -15.24
CA ALA A 160 32.13 -28.94 -16.23
C ALA A 160 32.03 -30.30 -15.51
N LYS A 161 30.86 -30.93 -15.53
CA LYS A 161 30.68 -32.29 -15.02
C LYS A 161 30.63 -33.30 -16.15
N VAL A 162 31.59 -34.19 -16.17
CA VAL A 162 31.55 -35.36 -17.06
C VAL A 162 30.41 -36.28 -16.55
N PRO A 163 29.41 -36.62 -17.38
CA PRO A 163 28.38 -37.56 -16.97
C PRO A 163 28.96 -38.94 -16.62
N ASP A 164 28.56 -39.47 -15.48
CA ASP A 164 29.02 -40.79 -15.00
C ASP A 164 28.08 -41.94 -15.38
N LYS A 165 26.85 -41.61 -15.73
CA LYS A 165 25.80 -42.55 -16.13
C LYS A 165 24.85 -41.94 -17.14
N THR A 166 24.22 -42.81 -17.96
CA THR A 166 23.05 -42.40 -18.74
C THR A 166 21.94 -41.98 -17.82
N ASN A 167 21.41 -40.78 -18.04
CA ASN A 167 20.41 -40.16 -17.14
C ASN A 167 19.38 -39.32 -17.90
N LYS A 168 18.36 -38.87 -17.16
CA LYS A 168 17.29 -37.98 -17.65
C LYS A 168 17.11 -36.82 -16.74
N ASP A 169 17.01 -35.65 -17.33
CA ASP A 169 16.71 -34.39 -16.63
C ASP A 169 15.47 -33.70 -17.21
N GLY A 170 14.92 -32.75 -16.48
CA GLY A 170 13.87 -31.90 -16.98
C GLY A 170 13.72 -30.65 -16.11
N TRP A 171 13.30 -29.54 -16.71
CA TRP A 171 13.06 -28.27 -16.02
C TRP A 171 12.02 -27.45 -16.78
N PHE A 172 11.27 -26.64 -16.06
CA PHE A 172 10.39 -25.67 -16.67
C PHE A 172 11.21 -24.59 -17.37
N THR A 173 10.88 -24.30 -18.64
CA THR A 173 11.53 -23.26 -19.45
C THR A 173 10.66 -22.04 -19.65
N SER A 174 9.33 -22.20 -19.52
CA SER A 174 8.39 -21.10 -19.58
C SER A 174 8.05 -20.61 -18.19
N ASN A 175 7.79 -19.37 -18.12
CA ASN A 175 7.58 -18.60 -16.90
C ASN A 175 6.24 -18.88 -16.24
N ASP A 176 5.24 -19.17 -17.05
CA ASP A 176 3.89 -19.58 -16.66
C ASP A 176 3.79 -21.08 -16.34
N GLY A 177 4.93 -21.80 -16.41
CA GLY A 177 4.94 -23.24 -16.24
C GLY A 177 4.29 -24.01 -17.40
N SER A 178 4.07 -23.37 -18.54
CA SER A 178 3.42 -24.00 -19.69
C SER A 178 4.36 -24.91 -20.48
N LYS A 179 5.69 -24.78 -20.32
CA LYS A 179 6.67 -25.60 -21.07
C LYS A 179 7.71 -26.24 -20.17
N ILE A 180 8.03 -27.48 -20.47
CA ILE A 180 9.13 -28.22 -19.85
C ILE A 180 10.09 -28.65 -20.93
N GLU A 181 11.39 -28.42 -20.73
CA GLU A 181 12.45 -29.04 -21.49
C GLU A 181 12.91 -30.29 -20.78
N TRP A 182 13.08 -31.34 -21.59
CA TRP A 182 13.58 -32.65 -21.19
C TRP A 182 14.91 -32.90 -21.87
N ARG A 183 15.83 -33.55 -21.15
CA ARG A 183 17.13 -33.95 -21.64
C ARG A 183 17.40 -35.39 -21.29
N ILE A 184 17.80 -36.18 -22.26
CA ILE A 184 18.38 -37.50 -22.03
C ILE A 184 19.87 -37.43 -22.38
N VAL A 185 20.71 -37.80 -21.43
CA VAL A 185 22.16 -37.90 -21.57
C VAL A 185 22.52 -39.36 -21.66
N MET A 186 23.12 -39.77 -22.78
CA MET A 186 23.54 -41.14 -23.03
C MET A 186 25.06 -41.22 -23.06
N LEU A 187 25.61 -42.16 -22.32
CA LEU A 187 27.05 -42.45 -22.41
C LEU A 187 27.35 -43.28 -23.66
N GLY A 188 28.37 -42.89 -24.40
CA GLY A 188 28.78 -43.61 -25.62
C GLY A 188 29.13 -45.06 -25.36
N LYS A 189 29.74 -45.40 -24.20
CA LYS A 189 30.02 -46.79 -23.81
C LYS A 189 28.76 -47.65 -23.72
N ASP A 190 27.63 -47.08 -23.35
CA ASP A 190 26.34 -47.78 -23.24
C ASP A 190 25.72 -48.01 -24.64
N LEU A 191 26.06 -47.15 -25.62
CA LEU A 191 25.61 -47.23 -27.03
C LEU A 191 26.52 -48.08 -27.92
N ALA A 192 27.75 -48.34 -27.50
CA ALA A 192 28.78 -49.00 -28.35
C ALA A 192 28.34 -50.36 -28.90
N ASN A 193 27.44 -51.06 -28.19
CA ASN A 193 26.90 -52.35 -28.62
C ASN A 193 25.63 -52.27 -29.49
N ILE A 194 25.12 -51.05 -29.75
CA ILE A 194 23.95 -50.85 -30.59
C ILE A 194 24.39 -50.77 -32.05
N SER A 195 23.96 -51.74 -32.85
CA SER A 195 24.39 -51.86 -34.27
C SER A 195 23.71 -50.84 -35.19
N GLY A 196 22.54 -50.35 -34.85
CA GLY A 196 21.72 -49.41 -35.62
C GLY A 196 21.49 -48.06 -34.94
N ASP A 197 20.37 -47.47 -35.29
CA ASP A 197 19.86 -46.25 -34.68
C ASP A 197 19.47 -46.50 -33.24
N VAL A 198 19.55 -45.45 -32.40
CA VAL A 198 19.06 -45.50 -31.02
C VAL A 198 17.59 -45.11 -30.98
N VAL A 199 16.76 -46.00 -30.47
CA VAL A 199 15.33 -45.78 -30.28
C VAL A 199 15.05 -45.51 -28.80
N ILE A 200 14.35 -44.42 -28.54
CA ILE A 200 13.92 -44.01 -27.19
C ILE A 200 12.39 -43.97 -27.19
N ASN A 201 11.79 -44.83 -26.36
CA ASN A 201 10.36 -44.78 -26.07
C ASN A 201 10.13 -43.96 -24.79
N ASP A 202 9.32 -42.94 -24.92
CA ASP A 202 9.17 -41.94 -23.86
C ASP A 202 7.70 -41.66 -23.57
N SER A 203 7.36 -41.45 -22.30
CA SER A 203 5.99 -41.19 -21.85
C SER A 203 5.93 -40.16 -20.75
N ILE A 204 4.90 -39.34 -20.78
CA ILE A 204 4.66 -38.26 -19.80
C ILE A 204 3.36 -38.49 -19.06
N SER A 205 3.33 -38.16 -17.79
CA SER A 205 2.15 -38.28 -16.94
C SER A 205 2.09 -37.17 -15.93
N LEU A 206 0.88 -36.83 -15.47
CA LEU A 206 0.64 -35.90 -14.38
C LEU A 206 0.58 -36.67 -13.07
N LYS A 207 1.49 -36.37 -12.12
CA LYS A 207 1.49 -36.95 -10.76
C LYS A 207 0.72 -36.09 -9.77
N ASN A 208 0.74 -34.77 -9.96
CA ASN A 208 0.01 -33.84 -9.12
C ASN A 208 -0.34 -32.57 -9.90
N GLY A 209 -1.49 -31.95 -9.58
CA GLY A 209 -1.99 -30.75 -10.24
C GLY A 209 -3.21 -31.03 -11.11
N ALA A 210 -3.71 -29.99 -11.78
CA ALA A 210 -4.91 -30.05 -12.63
C ALA A 210 -4.59 -30.11 -14.12
N VAL A 211 -3.44 -29.61 -14.55
CA VAL A 211 -3.07 -29.46 -15.98
C VAL A 211 -1.88 -30.38 -16.29
N GLY A 212 -2.10 -31.36 -17.16
CA GLY A 212 -1.08 -32.24 -17.69
C GLY A 212 -0.31 -31.57 -18.83
N HIS A 213 0.76 -32.24 -19.26
CA HIS A 213 1.59 -31.84 -20.41
C HIS A 213 1.48 -32.83 -21.54
N LYS A 214 1.68 -32.36 -22.76
CA LYS A 214 1.82 -33.16 -24.00
C LYS A 214 3.14 -32.85 -24.67
N PHE A 215 3.74 -33.84 -25.30
CA PHE A 215 4.93 -33.63 -26.13
C PHE A 215 4.61 -32.72 -27.30
N ILE A 216 5.61 -31.91 -27.70
CA ILE A 216 5.55 -31.03 -28.86
C ILE A 216 6.79 -31.24 -29.75
N THR A 217 6.68 -30.88 -31.01
CA THR A 217 7.78 -31.03 -31.98
C THR A 217 8.85 -29.96 -31.87
N ALA A 218 8.55 -28.86 -31.19
CA ALA A 218 9.50 -27.77 -30.96
C ALA A 218 10.64 -28.19 -30.01
N GLY A 219 11.84 -27.66 -30.23
CA GLY A 219 12.98 -27.84 -29.32
C GLY A 219 13.70 -29.19 -29.47
N LEU A 220 13.35 -30.03 -30.46
CA LEU A 220 14.03 -31.27 -30.69
C LEU A 220 15.45 -31.04 -31.23
N VAL A 221 16.45 -31.44 -30.48
CA VAL A 221 17.88 -31.35 -30.87
C VAL A 221 18.62 -32.53 -30.28
N ALA A 222 19.49 -33.14 -31.11
CA ALA A 222 20.44 -34.15 -30.68
C ALA A 222 21.87 -33.71 -30.96
N VAL A 223 22.77 -33.95 -29.99
CA VAL A 223 24.18 -33.55 -30.10
C VAL A 223 25.11 -34.64 -29.54
N GLU A 224 26.24 -34.82 -30.24
CA GLU A 224 27.40 -35.56 -29.76
C GLU A 224 28.43 -34.56 -29.20
N TYR A 225 29.01 -34.85 -28.06
CA TYR A 225 30.08 -34.04 -27.48
C TYR A 225 31.11 -34.88 -26.73
N THR A 226 32.28 -34.28 -26.49
CA THR A 226 33.41 -34.91 -25.80
C THR A 226 33.43 -34.55 -24.32
N SER A 227 34.37 -35.11 -23.57
CA SER A 227 34.67 -34.67 -22.22
C SER A 227 35.49 -33.36 -22.13
N ASP A 228 35.70 -32.68 -23.26
CA ASP A 228 36.34 -31.37 -23.30
C ASP A 228 35.56 -30.36 -22.47
N PRO A 229 36.17 -29.72 -21.46
CA PRO A 229 35.53 -28.71 -20.62
C PRO A 229 34.84 -27.60 -21.42
N ALA A 230 35.36 -27.26 -22.61
CA ALA A 230 34.75 -26.26 -23.49
C ALA A 230 33.38 -26.68 -24.04
N GLN A 231 33.02 -27.96 -24.03
CA GLN A 231 31.75 -28.51 -24.50
C GLN A 231 30.79 -28.90 -23.36
N LEU A 232 31.32 -29.23 -22.20
CA LEU A 232 30.55 -29.83 -21.10
C LEU A 232 29.51 -28.90 -20.49
N GLY A 233 29.73 -27.58 -20.49
CA GLY A 233 28.79 -26.59 -19.94
C GLY A 233 27.59 -26.30 -20.86
N GLU A 234 27.79 -26.43 -22.19
CA GLU A 234 26.78 -26.04 -23.20
C GLU A 234 26.77 -27.05 -24.38
N PRO A 235 26.49 -28.32 -24.14
CA PRO A 235 26.64 -29.36 -25.20
C PRO A 235 25.67 -29.13 -26.37
N SER A 236 24.47 -28.58 -26.13
CA SER A 236 23.51 -28.28 -27.22
C SER A 236 24.01 -27.19 -28.18
N ALA A 237 24.82 -26.25 -27.70
CA ALA A 237 25.40 -25.17 -28.50
C ALA A 237 26.74 -25.55 -29.15
N LYS A 238 27.55 -26.36 -28.47
CA LYS A 238 28.95 -26.64 -28.83
C LYS A 238 29.19 -28.04 -29.34
N GLY A 239 28.25 -28.97 -29.12
CA GLY A 239 28.35 -30.35 -29.62
C GLY A 239 28.08 -30.45 -31.10
N LYS A 240 28.54 -31.59 -31.72
CA LYS A 240 28.22 -31.94 -33.11
C LYS A 240 26.75 -32.36 -33.21
N LYS A 241 25.96 -31.64 -34.02
CA LYS A 241 24.54 -31.98 -34.25
C LYS A 241 24.38 -33.33 -34.93
N LEU A 242 23.41 -34.09 -34.48
CA LEU A 242 23.02 -35.38 -35.03
C LEU A 242 21.59 -35.33 -35.56
N GLN A 243 21.27 -36.26 -36.47
CA GLN A 243 19.93 -36.45 -37.00
C GLN A 243 19.07 -37.17 -35.94
N VAL A 244 17.92 -36.58 -35.63
CA VAL A 244 16.93 -37.15 -34.72
C VAL A 244 15.53 -36.93 -35.28
N THR A 245 14.68 -37.93 -35.18
CA THR A 245 13.26 -37.86 -35.55
C THR A 245 12.39 -38.08 -34.31
N GLN A 246 11.20 -37.56 -34.36
CA GLN A 246 10.22 -37.63 -33.27
C GLN A 246 8.87 -38.06 -33.86
N ASP A 247 8.29 -39.11 -33.32
CA ASP A 247 6.94 -39.57 -33.60
C ASP A 247 6.12 -39.51 -32.32
N ILE A 248 5.16 -38.56 -32.25
CA ILE A 248 4.31 -38.31 -31.09
C ILE A 248 2.99 -39.04 -31.32
N ALA A 249 2.56 -39.83 -30.33
CA ALA A 249 1.27 -40.50 -30.37
C ALA A 249 0.11 -39.47 -30.41
N ALA A 250 -1.05 -39.89 -30.91
CA ALA A 250 -2.20 -39.00 -31.11
C ALA A 250 -2.70 -38.33 -29.83
N ASP A 251 -2.52 -38.96 -28.66
CA ASP A 251 -2.85 -38.39 -27.35
C ASP A 251 -1.81 -37.36 -26.86
N GLY A 252 -0.62 -37.34 -27.46
CA GLY A 252 0.49 -36.48 -27.06
C GLY A 252 1.21 -36.94 -25.79
N LEU A 253 0.82 -38.05 -25.18
CA LEU A 253 1.36 -38.53 -23.92
C LEU A 253 2.53 -39.51 -24.06
N SER A 254 2.76 -40.03 -25.24
CA SER A 254 3.90 -40.86 -25.54
C SER A 254 4.55 -40.44 -26.87
N GLN A 255 5.82 -40.78 -27.01
CA GLN A 255 6.58 -40.50 -28.20
C GLN A 255 7.67 -41.55 -28.43
N LYS A 256 8.11 -41.64 -29.67
CA LYS A 256 9.29 -42.39 -30.09
C LYS A 256 10.31 -41.43 -30.69
N LEU A 257 11.48 -41.36 -30.08
CA LEU A 257 12.61 -40.62 -30.63
C LEU A 257 13.57 -41.61 -31.30
N THR A 258 14.01 -41.33 -32.51
CA THR A 258 14.99 -42.13 -33.23
C THR A 258 16.20 -41.28 -33.53
N LEU A 259 17.31 -41.59 -32.89
CA LEU A 259 18.60 -40.93 -33.10
C LEU A 259 19.39 -41.73 -34.11
N THR A 260 19.65 -41.13 -35.29
CA THR A 260 20.35 -41.80 -36.38
C THR A 260 21.80 -42.07 -36.01
N LYS A 261 22.22 -43.30 -36.21
CA LYS A 261 23.60 -43.73 -35.99
C LYS A 261 24.56 -42.88 -36.82
N PRO A 262 25.60 -42.27 -36.22
CA PRO A 262 26.65 -41.57 -36.96
C PRO A 262 27.36 -42.53 -37.96
N ALA A 263 27.80 -42.01 -39.11
CA ALA A 263 28.48 -42.81 -40.12
C ALA A 263 29.76 -43.51 -39.59
N ASP A 264 30.41 -42.89 -38.59
CA ASP A 264 31.59 -43.42 -37.93
C ASP A 264 31.26 -44.23 -36.66
N GLY A 265 29.97 -44.56 -36.43
CA GLY A 265 29.46 -45.36 -35.33
C GLY A 265 29.35 -44.62 -33.99
N TRP A 266 28.75 -45.31 -33.01
CA TRP A 266 28.70 -44.83 -31.61
C TRP A 266 30.10 -44.92 -30.99
N LYS A 267 30.60 -43.84 -30.42
CA LYS A 267 31.95 -43.74 -29.82
C LYS A 267 31.86 -43.87 -28.30
N ALA A 268 32.57 -44.82 -27.71
CA ALA A 268 32.54 -45.11 -26.31
C ALA A 268 33.05 -43.94 -25.44
N ASP A 269 33.88 -43.06 -25.97
CA ASP A 269 34.46 -41.88 -25.33
C ASP A 269 33.63 -40.61 -25.56
N ARG A 270 32.44 -40.72 -26.10
CA ARG A 270 31.53 -39.61 -26.39
C ARG A 270 30.31 -39.64 -25.50
N PHE A 271 29.59 -38.53 -25.54
CA PHE A 271 28.30 -38.34 -24.90
C PHE A 271 27.29 -37.90 -25.95
N TYR A 272 26.03 -38.35 -25.77
CA TYR A 272 24.94 -38.10 -26.72
C TYR A 272 23.75 -37.57 -25.97
N ASN A 273 23.42 -36.29 -26.22
CA ASN A 273 22.26 -35.65 -25.59
C ASN A 273 21.11 -35.52 -26.58
N VAL A 274 19.91 -35.80 -26.11
CA VAL A 274 18.68 -35.48 -26.85
C VAL A 274 17.87 -34.54 -26.00
N TYR A 275 17.56 -33.37 -26.56
CA TYR A 275 16.69 -32.35 -25.97
C TYR A 275 15.37 -32.36 -26.70
N TYR A 276 14.26 -32.19 -25.98
CA TYR A 276 12.90 -32.10 -26.51
C TYR A 276 11.98 -31.48 -25.48
N GLN A 277 10.77 -31.06 -25.90
CA GLN A 277 9.88 -30.28 -25.06
C GLN A 277 8.51 -30.94 -24.92
N SER A 278 7.86 -30.57 -23.82
CA SER A 278 6.42 -30.75 -23.60
C SER A 278 5.77 -29.42 -23.24
N GLN A 279 4.48 -29.32 -23.55
CA GLN A 279 3.68 -28.14 -23.27
C GLN A 279 2.43 -28.53 -22.49
N ALA A 280 1.99 -27.65 -21.59
CA ALA A 280 0.74 -27.78 -20.86
C ALA A 280 -0.44 -27.88 -21.83
N ILE A 281 -1.40 -28.76 -21.52
CA ILE A 281 -2.58 -29.01 -22.36
C ILE A 281 -3.37 -27.69 -22.49
N ASP A 282 -3.81 -27.40 -23.72
CA ASP A 282 -4.57 -26.18 -24.08
C ASP A 282 -3.83 -24.87 -23.85
N GLY A 283 -2.50 -24.89 -23.72
CA GLY A 283 -1.70 -23.70 -23.47
C GLY A 283 -1.91 -23.08 -22.10
N ASN A 284 -2.53 -23.82 -21.19
CA ASN A 284 -2.78 -23.36 -19.82
C ASN A 284 -1.48 -23.26 -19.00
N GLU A 285 -1.54 -22.49 -17.93
CA GLU A 285 -0.45 -22.44 -16.96
C GLU A 285 -0.47 -23.67 -16.06
N SER A 286 0.72 -24.16 -15.70
CA SER A 286 0.84 -25.15 -14.62
C SER A 286 0.87 -24.45 -13.27
N ALA A 287 -0.10 -24.73 -12.40
CA ALA A 287 -0.13 -24.18 -11.06
C ALA A 287 1.11 -24.60 -10.24
N VAL A 288 1.51 -23.75 -9.28
CA VAL A 288 2.53 -24.11 -8.29
C VAL A 288 2.16 -25.42 -7.60
N GLY A 289 3.12 -26.34 -7.47
CA GLY A 289 2.89 -27.68 -6.93
C GLY A 289 2.52 -28.73 -7.97
N THR A 290 2.28 -28.37 -9.26
CA THR A 290 2.13 -29.33 -10.34
C THR A 290 3.40 -30.17 -10.49
N ILE A 291 3.23 -31.49 -10.57
CA ILE A 291 4.32 -32.46 -10.78
C ILE A 291 4.05 -33.22 -12.07
N VAL A 292 4.92 -33.01 -13.04
CA VAL A 292 4.92 -33.74 -14.31
C VAL A 292 6.03 -34.78 -14.26
N SER A 293 5.69 -36.02 -14.51
CA SER A 293 6.63 -37.15 -14.56
C SER A 293 6.87 -37.55 -15.99
N ASN A 294 8.11 -37.81 -16.33
CA ASN A 294 8.49 -38.29 -17.65
C ASN A 294 9.39 -39.53 -17.50
N ASN A 295 9.01 -40.61 -18.17
CA ASN A 295 9.66 -41.92 -18.12
C ASN A 295 10.11 -42.34 -19.53
N ALA A 296 11.40 -42.53 -19.70
CA ALA A 296 11.99 -42.98 -20.96
C ALA A 296 12.65 -44.36 -20.86
N LYS A 297 12.62 -45.09 -21.95
CA LYS A 297 13.33 -46.37 -22.12
C LYS A 297 14.10 -46.31 -23.43
N ILE A 298 15.38 -46.67 -23.40
CA ILE A 298 16.24 -46.78 -24.59
C ILE A 298 16.35 -48.21 -24.96
N ASP A 299 15.98 -48.56 -26.21
CA ASP A 299 16.05 -49.94 -26.72
C ASP A 299 17.50 -50.40 -26.80
N GLY A 300 17.75 -51.63 -26.37
CA GLY A 300 19.09 -52.22 -26.38
C GLY A 300 20.00 -51.83 -25.22
N ILE A 301 19.57 -50.96 -24.31
CA ILE A 301 20.29 -50.67 -23.08
C ILE A 301 19.55 -51.28 -21.88
N PRO A 302 20.16 -52.23 -21.14
CA PRO A 302 19.49 -52.88 -20.01
C PRO A 302 19.29 -51.96 -18.83
N ALA A 303 18.14 -52.14 -18.19
CA ALA A 303 17.77 -51.69 -16.82
C ALA A 303 18.18 -50.25 -16.47
N GLN A 304 17.58 -49.25 -17.10
CA GLN A 304 17.79 -47.86 -16.77
C GLN A 304 16.53 -47.29 -16.11
N ASN A 305 16.72 -46.59 -15.02
CA ASN A 305 15.65 -45.78 -14.41
C ASN A 305 15.76 -44.36 -14.97
N LEU A 306 15.14 -44.11 -16.12
CA LEU A 306 15.09 -42.79 -16.76
C LEU A 306 13.78 -42.07 -16.44
N VAL A 307 13.38 -42.09 -15.18
CA VAL A 307 12.23 -41.34 -14.66
C VAL A 307 12.70 -40.02 -14.12
N ARG A 308 12.05 -38.94 -14.55
CA ARG A 308 12.27 -37.62 -14.00
C ARG A 308 10.94 -36.95 -13.64
N ASP A 309 10.82 -36.52 -12.39
CA ASP A 309 9.75 -35.67 -11.92
C ASP A 309 10.18 -34.22 -11.93
N VAL A 310 9.36 -33.35 -12.49
CA VAL A 310 9.57 -31.92 -12.50
C VAL A 310 8.43 -31.23 -11.77
N THR A 311 8.77 -30.51 -10.73
CA THR A 311 7.79 -29.80 -9.89
C THR A 311 7.78 -28.31 -10.22
N ARG A 312 6.61 -27.75 -10.45
CA ARG A 312 6.42 -26.30 -10.55
C ARG A 312 6.56 -25.69 -9.16
N LYS A 313 7.68 -25.04 -8.90
CA LYS A 313 7.96 -24.39 -7.63
C LYS A 313 7.47 -22.94 -7.65
N GLN A 314 7.08 -22.43 -6.47
CA GLN A 314 6.91 -20.99 -6.28
C GLN A 314 8.30 -20.35 -6.28
N THR A 315 8.47 -19.36 -7.16
CA THR A 315 9.78 -18.73 -7.39
C THR A 315 9.83 -17.27 -6.96
N GLY A 316 8.79 -16.81 -6.26
CA GLY A 316 8.72 -15.45 -5.74
C GLY A 316 7.72 -15.28 -4.61
N SER A 317 7.91 -14.23 -3.84
CA SER A 317 7.00 -13.78 -2.77
C SER A 317 7.08 -12.27 -2.63
N GLY A 318 5.99 -11.66 -2.17
CA GLY A 318 5.93 -10.23 -1.91
C GLY A 318 5.13 -9.91 -0.66
N THR A 319 5.57 -8.91 0.07
CA THR A 319 4.84 -8.37 1.23
C THR A 319 4.59 -6.88 1.06
N ILE A 320 3.56 -6.40 1.71
CA ILE A 320 3.22 -4.99 1.81
C ILE A 320 2.62 -4.74 3.18
N THR A 321 2.98 -3.64 3.79
CA THR A 321 2.30 -3.17 5.00
C THR A 321 2.25 -1.65 5.00
N GLY A 322 1.40 -1.05 5.84
CA GLY A 322 1.24 0.38 5.93
C GLY A 322 0.36 0.77 7.10
N ILE A 323 0.43 2.02 7.50
CA ILE A 323 -0.30 2.55 8.63
C ILE A 323 -1.60 3.16 8.13
N SER A 324 -2.72 2.54 8.47
CA SER A 324 -4.06 3.09 8.21
C SER A 324 -4.30 4.34 9.03
N ARG A 325 -4.97 5.32 8.42
CA ARG A 325 -5.30 6.60 9.07
C ARG A 325 -6.77 6.95 8.88
N GLY A 326 -7.28 7.76 9.80
CA GLY A 326 -8.59 8.36 9.77
C GLY A 326 -8.58 9.72 10.42
N THR A 327 -9.73 10.37 10.51
CA THR A 327 -9.88 11.67 11.17
C THR A 327 -11.15 11.70 12.04
N PHE A 328 -11.32 12.74 12.81
CA PHE A 328 -12.53 12.99 13.57
C PHE A 328 -13.18 14.29 13.12
N GLU A 329 -14.47 14.43 13.43
CA GLU A 329 -15.23 15.64 13.16
C GLU A 329 -16.23 15.95 14.27
N VAL A 330 -16.43 17.23 14.54
CA VAL A 330 -17.35 17.74 15.53
C VAL A 330 -18.28 18.75 14.89
N LYS A 331 -19.56 18.64 15.15
CA LYS A 331 -20.53 19.69 14.84
C LYS A 331 -21.30 20.09 16.09
N LYS A 332 -21.55 21.39 16.27
CA LYS A 332 -22.39 21.88 17.34
C LYS A 332 -23.75 22.27 16.77
N VAL A 333 -24.79 21.73 17.40
CA VAL A 333 -26.17 22.07 17.11
C VAL A 333 -26.84 22.58 18.39
N HIS A 334 -27.82 23.44 18.27
CA HIS A 334 -28.61 23.91 19.37
C HIS A 334 -29.90 23.09 19.53
N ASP A 335 -30.41 23.06 20.74
CA ASP A 335 -31.76 22.61 20.97
C ASP A 335 -32.70 23.73 20.54
N ALA A 336 -33.38 23.55 19.39
CA ALA A 336 -34.27 24.57 18.82
C ALA A 336 -35.39 25.04 19.76
N ALA A 337 -35.80 24.19 20.71
CA ALA A 337 -36.83 24.51 21.70
C ALA A 337 -36.32 25.45 22.83
N THR A 338 -35.00 25.56 23.00
CA THR A 338 -34.41 26.27 24.15
C THR A 338 -33.41 27.36 23.78
N GLN A 339 -33.06 27.52 22.48
CA GLN A 339 -32.09 28.54 22.08
C GLN A 339 -32.72 29.94 22.20
N PRO A 340 -32.10 30.88 22.96
CA PRO A 340 -32.49 32.27 22.97
C PRO A 340 -32.35 32.92 21.60
N ALA A 341 -33.30 33.77 21.22
CA ALA A 341 -33.28 34.48 19.93
C ALA A 341 -32.04 35.37 19.74
N GLU A 342 -31.47 35.86 20.86
CA GLU A 342 -30.28 36.72 20.91
C GLU A 342 -28.96 35.93 20.71
N LEU A 343 -28.98 34.61 20.83
CA LEU A 343 -27.82 33.79 20.61
C LEU A 343 -27.63 33.55 19.12
N GLN A 344 -26.61 34.16 18.55
CA GLN A 344 -26.34 34.07 17.09
C GLN A 344 -25.74 32.75 16.68
N ASN A 345 -26.13 32.25 15.51
CA ASN A 345 -25.63 30.99 14.96
C ASN A 345 -24.12 30.94 14.75
N GLY A 346 -23.46 32.09 14.56
CA GLY A 346 -22.01 32.20 14.45
C GLY A 346 -21.22 32.13 15.76
N THR A 347 -21.93 32.03 16.92
CA THR A 347 -21.26 31.91 18.20
C THR A 347 -20.41 30.67 18.26
N LYS A 348 -19.10 30.81 18.60
CA LYS A 348 -18.14 29.71 18.70
C LYS A 348 -18.00 29.22 20.10
N PHE A 349 -17.91 27.92 20.26
CA PHE A 349 -17.67 27.23 21.53
C PHE A 349 -16.32 26.53 21.47
N THR A 350 -15.60 26.58 22.56
CA THR A 350 -14.28 25.97 22.68
C THR A 350 -14.43 24.51 23.08
N VAL A 351 -13.87 23.61 22.28
CA VAL A 351 -13.78 22.18 22.58
C VAL A 351 -12.31 21.84 22.73
N ASN A 352 -11.93 21.28 23.86
CA ASN A 352 -10.61 20.72 24.09
C ASN A 352 -10.52 19.35 23.38
N VAL A 353 -9.41 19.12 22.68
CA VAL A 353 -9.07 17.91 21.97
C VAL A 353 -7.82 17.32 22.59
N ASP A 354 -7.92 16.15 23.20
CA ASP A 354 -6.79 15.40 23.75
C ASP A 354 -6.58 14.13 22.92
N ILE A 355 -5.42 14.01 22.25
CA ILE A 355 -5.07 12.92 21.34
C ILE A 355 -4.06 12.01 22.02
N GLN A 356 -4.41 10.72 22.14
CA GLN A 356 -3.57 9.64 22.64
C GLN A 356 -3.46 8.58 21.55
N SER A 357 -2.30 8.54 20.89
CA SER A 357 -2.04 7.68 19.72
C SER A 357 -1.14 6.50 20.08
N PRO A 358 -1.31 5.34 19.43
CA PRO A 358 -0.31 4.26 19.46
C PRO A 358 1.07 4.72 18.98
N GLN A 359 1.12 5.81 18.18
CA GLN A 359 2.35 6.48 17.78
C GLN A 359 2.50 7.79 18.58
N PRO A 360 3.39 7.86 19.58
CA PRO A 360 3.48 9.00 20.49
C PRO A 360 3.74 10.36 19.83
N SER A 361 4.32 10.39 18.64
CA SER A 361 4.55 11.61 17.86
C SER A 361 3.25 12.35 17.48
N PHE A 362 2.11 11.66 17.53
CA PHE A 362 0.78 12.25 17.29
C PHE A 362 0.07 12.69 18.56
N ASN A 363 0.60 12.41 19.74
CA ASN A 363 0.00 12.86 20.99
C ASN A 363 0.00 14.38 21.06
N LYS A 364 -1.19 14.96 21.28
CA LYS A 364 -1.38 16.40 21.27
C LYS A 364 -2.61 16.78 22.08
N ASN A 365 -2.53 17.92 22.79
CA ASN A 365 -3.68 18.53 23.44
C ASN A 365 -3.81 19.97 22.95
N TYR A 366 -4.99 20.33 22.44
CA TYR A 366 -5.27 21.66 21.89
C TYR A 366 -6.78 21.97 21.89
N ASP A 367 -7.12 23.20 21.63
CA ASP A 367 -8.50 23.66 21.57
C ASP A 367 -8.94 23.95 20.15
N ILE A 368 -10.16 23.56 19.81
CA ILE A 368 -10.83 23.92 18.54
C ILE A 368 -12.03 24.82 18.81
N GLN A 369 -12.39 25.60 17.80
CA GLN A 369 -13.56 26.50 17.85
C GLN A 369 -14.68 25.91 17.00
N VAL A 370 -15.78 25.53 17.62
CA VAL A 370 -16.93 24.90 16.95
C VAL A 370 -18.09 25.88 16.89
N PRO A 371 -18.54 26.31 15.68
CA PRO A 371 -19.64 27.26 15.54
C PRO A 371 -20.98 26.59 15.81
N LEU A 372 -21.93 27.39 16.36
CA LEU A 372 -23.27 26.92 16.72
C LEU A 372 -24.19 26.62 15.51
N ASN A 373 -23.79 26.92 14.33
CA ASN A 373 -24.60 26.79 13.10
C ASN A 373 -24.73 25.38 12.52
N GLY A 374 -24.08 24.39 13.15
CA GLY A 374 -24.05 23.02 12.66
C GLY A 374 -22.98 22.73 11.63
N ASP A 375 -22.09 23.68 11.34
CA ASP A 375 -20.91 23.44 10.50
C ASP A 375 -20.00 22.39 11.12
N ILE A 376 -19.44 21.53 10.28
CA ILE A 376 -18.53 20.47 10.69
C ILE A 376 -17.11 21.04 10.85
N VAL A 377 -16.51 20.83 12.00
CA VAL A 377 -15.10 21.10 12.25
C VAL A 377 -14.35 19.75 12.28
N LYS A 378 -13.38 19.62 11.39
CA LYS A 378 -12.54 18.39 11.29
C LYS A 378 -11.24 18.56 12.05
N GLY A 379 -10.67 17.42 12.48
CA GLY A 379 -9.30 17.42 12.99
C GLY A 379 -8.30 17.85 11.91
N ASP A 380 -7.26 18.57 12.32
CA ASP A 380 -6.27 19.20 11.41
C ASP A 380 -5.41 18.19 10.66
N VAL A 381 -5.27 16.97 11.19
CA VAL A 381 -4.40 15.93 10.65
C VAL A 381 -5.09 14.59 10.62
N SER A 382 -4.68 13.75 9.68
CA SER A 382 -5.04 12.35 9.64
C SER A 382 -4.28 11.59 10.73
N LEU A 383 -5.00 10.88 11.60
CA LEU A 383 -4.47 10.19 12.77
C LEU A 383 -4.35 8.69 12.52
N PRO A 384 -3.32 8.01 13.06
CA PRO A 384 -3.22 6.55 12.99
C PRO A 384 -4.48 5.86 13.52
N LYS A 385 -4.83 4.75 12.91
CA LYS A 385 -5.87 3.85 13.41
C LYS A 385 -5.64 3.53 14.90
N ASP A 386 -6.71 3.34 15.65
CA ASP A 386 -6.74 3.07 17.09
C ASP A 386 -6.31 4.25 18.00
N THR A 387 -6.03 5.42 17.41
CA THR A 387 -5.84 6.65 18.19
C THR A 387 -7.12 6.99 18.96
N LYS A 388 -6.99 7.36 20.24
CA LYS A 388 -8.07 7.85 21.07
C LYS A 388 -8.06 9.37 21.04
N VAL A 389 -9.19 9.97 20.67
CA VAL A 389 -9.41 11.43 20.70
C VAL A 389 -10.48 11.71 21.73
N THR A 390 -10.12 12.38 22.82
CA THR A 390 -11.05 12.79 23.86
C THR A 390 -11.46 14.23 23.62
N LEU A 391 -12.77 14.46 23.54
CA LEU A 391 -13.38 15.78 23.34
C LEU A 391 -14.11 16.21 24.59
N THR A 392 -13.84 17.44 25.06
CA THR A 392 -14.50 18.06 26.22
C THR A 392 -14.80 19.52 25.92
N GLU A 393 -16.03 19.96 26.07
CA GLU A 393 -16.37 21.37 25.88
C GLU A 393 -15.93 22.21 27.11
N LYS A 394 -15.28 23.32 26.83
CA LYS A 394 -15.01 24.36 27.80
C LYS A 394 -16.18 25.34 27.80
N LEU A 395 -17.07 25.24 28.80
CA LEU A 395 -18.20 26.13 28.88
C LEU A 395 -17.71 27.61 29.04
N PRO A 396 -18.37 28.57 28.38
CA PRO A 396 -18.08 29.97 28.57
C PRO A 396 -18.31 30.36 30.05
N THR A 397 -17.31 31.02 30.64
CA THR A 397 -17.42 31.55 32.02
C THR A 397 -17.80 33.02 31.98
N ASN A 398 -18.54 33.47 33.03
CA ASN A 398 -18.86 34.88 33.24
C ASN A 398 -19.65 35.55 32.08
N ASP A 399 -20.47 34.79 31.36
CA ASP A 399 -21.36 35.40 30.39
C ASP A 399 -22.49 36.19 31.11
N ALA A 400 -22.56 37.49 30.83
CA ALA A 400 -23.57 38.36 31.42
C ALA A 400 -24.97 38.12 30.83
N LYS A 401 -25.08 37.55 29.63
CA LYS A 401 -26.34 37.43 28.87
C LYS A 401 -26.96 36.06 28.97
N PHE A 402 -26.13 34.99 29.05
CA PHE A 402 -26.60 33.62 28.94
C PHE A 402 -26.13 32.75 30.12
N THR A 403 -26.90 31.70 30.37
CA THR A 403 -26.53 30.57 31.19
C THR A 403 -26.41 29.35 30.31
N TYR A 404 -25.28 28.65 30.38
CA TYR A 404 -24.98 27.46 29.61
C TYR A 404 -25.19 26.21 30.48
N GLY A 405 -26.01 25.30 30.00
CA GLY A 405 -26.20 24.00 30.60
C GLY A 405 -25.07 23.05 30.24
N ASP A 406 -25.03 21.90 30.87
CA ASP A 406 -24.03 20.87 30.61
C ASP A 406 -24.02 20.45 29.11
N PRO A 407 -22.81 20.26 28.53
CA PRO A 407 -22.67 19.76 27.17
C PRO A 407 -23.17 18.31 27.08
N LYS A 408 -23.68 17.95 25.92
CA LYS A 408 -24.05 16.57 25.60
C LYS A 408 -23.48 16.20 24.23
N PHE A 409 -22.55 15.28 24.23
CA PHE A 409 -22.04 14.62 23.04
C PHE A 409 -22.92 13.43 22.65
N ALA A 410 -23.03 13.18 21.36
CA ALA A 410 -23.64 11.99 20.78
C ALA A 410 -22.87 11.59 19.52
N ALA A 411 -22.72 10.29 19.27
CA ALA A 411 -22.14 9.80 18.02
C ALA A 411 -23.08 10.16 16.84
N THR A 412 -22.51 10.46 15.68
CA THR A 412 -23.29 10.47 14.44
C THR A 412 -23.61 9.02 14.04
N THR A 413 -24.71 8.79 13.30
CA THR A 413 -25.17 7.45 12.92
C THR A 413 -24.07 6.64 12.17
N ALA A 414 -23.23 7.33 11.36
CA ALA A 414 -22.12 6.70 10.65
C ALA A 414 -20.92 6.32 11.54
N SER A 415 -20.88 6.82 12.78
CA SER A 415 -19.77 6.71 13.73
C SER A 415 -20.10 5.87 14.95
N ASP A 416 -21.30 5.32 14.99
CA ASP A 416 -21.77 4.43 16.05
C ASP A 416 -20.83 3.20 16.15
N GLY A 417 -20.37 2.87 17.34
CA GLY A 417 -19.36 1.84 17.59
C GLY A 417 -17.91 2.35 17.66
N ASN A 418 -17.61 3.57 17.20
CA ASN A 418 -16.29 4.20 17.32
C ASN A 418 -16.27 5.37 18.34
N VAL A 419 -17.39 5.63 19.00
CA VAL A 419 -17.54 6.72 19.96
C VAL A 419 -18.07 6.18 21.27
N GLU A 420 -17.33 6.43 22.34
CA GLU A 420 -17.77 6.16 23.72
C GLU A 420 -18.12 7.48 24.39
N ILE A 421 -19.34 7.59 24.92
CA ILE A 421 -19.81 8.78 25.64
C ILE A 421 -19.65 8.57 27.15
N LYS A 422 -18.95 9.48 27.80
CA LYS A 422 -18.64 9.45 29.24
C LYS A 422 -19.21 10.63 29.98
N ASP A 423 -19.13 10.59 31.32
CA ASP A 423 -19.47 11.69 32.24
C ASP A 423 -20.87 12.25 31.99
N ASN A 424 -21.86 11.37 31.84
CA ASN A 424 -23.25 11.74 31.53
C ASN A 424 -23.41 12.61 30.28
N GLY A 425 -22.58 12.36 29.25
CA GLY A 425 -22.62 13.07 28.00
C GLY A 425 -21.61 14.20 27.83
N LYS A 426 -20.87 14.54 28.88
CA LYS A 426 -19.94 15.71 28.87
C LYS A 426 -18.63 15.44 28.11
N THR A 427 -18.29 14.19 27.92
CA THR A 427 -17.05 13.76 27.26
C THR A 427 -17.36 12.76 26.17
N ALA A 428 -16.75 12.93 25.00
CA ALA A 428 -16.76 11.93 23.94
C ALA A 428 -15.34 11.40 23.75
N VAL A 429 -15.17 10.08 23.73
CA VAL A 429 -13.93 9.40 23.39
C VAL A 429 -14.11 8.73 22.04
N ILE A 430 -13.44 9.26 21.04
CA ILE A 430 -13.46 8.76 19.66
C ILE A 430 -12.30 7.81 19.46
N THR A 431 -12.55 6.64 18.85
CA THR A 431 -11.51 5.74 18.37
C THR A 431 -11.39 5.93 16.86
N ILE A 432 -10.23 6.36 16.39
CA ILE A 432 -9.96 6.53 14.97
C ILE A 432 -10.00 5.15 14.30
N SER A 433 -10.85 5.01 13.28
CA SER A 433 -10.96 3.81 12.47
C SER A 433 -10.35 4.02 11.08
N ASP A 434 -10.14 2.92 10.38
CA ASP A 434 -9.51 2.90 9.07
C ASP A 434 -10.33 3.72 8.05
N GLN A 435 -9.68 4.69 7.40
CA GLN A 435 -10.20 5.50 6.29
C GLN A 435 -11.55 6.20 6.56
N ARG A 436 -11.87 6.49 7.83
CA ARG A 436 -13.15 7.09 8.21
C ARG A 436 -13.00 8.41 8.95
N ASN A 437 -13.98 9.27 8.71
CA ASN A 437 -14.26 10.41 9.59
C ASN A 437 -15.20 9.94 10.69
N VAL A 438 -14.74 9.93 11.93
CA VAL A 438 -15.57 9.58 13.08
C VAL A 438 -16.18 10.84 13.64
N GLY A 439 -17.50 10.99 13.51
CA GLY A 439 -18.22 12.22 13.83
C GLY A 439 -18.97 12.20 15.15
N VAL A 440 -18.99 13.34 15.83
CA VAL A 440 -19.84 13.58 16.99
C VAL A 440 -20.67 14.86 16.85
N THR A 441 -21.84 14.84 17.46
CA THR A 441 -22.71 16.02 17.61
C THR A 441 -22.62 16.48 19.07
N LEU A 442 -22.46 17.79 19.26
CA LEU A 442 -22.43 18.45 20.57
C LEU A 442 -23.64 19.35 20.72
N THR A 443 -24.35 19.24 21.84
CA THR A 443 -25.52 20.09 22.19
C THR A 443 -25.38 20.65 23.57
N ASN A 444 -25.93 21.84 23.80
CA ASN A 444 -26.15 22.45 25.13
C ASN A 444 -27.53 23.08 25.18
N LYS A 445 -28.10 23.12 26.39
CA LYS A 445 -29.22 23.99 26.70
C LYS A 445 -28.66 25.36 27.03
N VAL A 446 -29.12 26.41 26.33
CA VAL A 446 -28.73 27.79 26.59
C VAL A 446 -29.97 28.59 26.98
N THR A 447 -29.90 29.34 28.07
CA THR A 447 -31.00 30.19 28.56
C THR A 447 -30.54 31.64 28.69
N ALA A 448 -31.35 32.57 28.20
CA ALA A 448 -31.05 33.99 28.42
C ALA A 448 -31.22 34.39 29.88
N LYS A 449 -30.25 35.13 30.40
CA LYS A 449 -30.36 35.77 31.69
C LYS A 449 -31.26 36.99 31.57
N PRO A 450 -32.11 37.25 32.57
CA PRO A 450 -32.85 38.50 32.59
C PRO A 450 -31.91 39.70 32.52
N GLN A 451 -32.10 40.54 31.52
CA GLN A 451 -31.38 41.80 31.42
C GLN A 451 -32.10 42.84 32.27
N VAL A 452 -31.38 43.41 33.21
CA VAL A 452 -31.90 44.45 34.05
C VAL A 452 -31.22 45.78 33.73
N GLY A 453 -31.99 46.81 33.69
CA GLY A 453 -31.54 48.18 33.52
C GLY A 453 -31.87 48.98 34.74
N THR A 454 -31.17 50.07 34.94
CA THR A 454 -31.46 51.09 36.01
C THR A 454 -32.03 52.32 35.33
N VAL A 455 -33.16 52.74 35.81
CA VAL A 455 -33.73 54.02 35.41
C VAL A 455 -33.41 55.01 36.51
N LYS A 456 -32.79 56.12 36.18
CA LYS A 456 -32.53 57.24 37.11
C LYS A 456 -33.58 58.29 36.90
N LEU A 457 -34.16 58.74 38.00
CA LEU A 457 -35.17 59.79 38.05
C LEU A 457 -34.64 60.99 38.83
N ALA A 458 -34.91 62.19 38.33
CA ALA A 458 -34.58 63.44 39.01
C ALA A 458 -35.76 64.40 38.92
N LYS A 459 -36.03 65.09 40.00
CA LYS A 459 -37.04 66.15 40.04
C LYS A 459 -36.38 67.53 40.15
N LYS A 460 -36.52 68.34 39.11
CA LYS A 460 -36.05 69.71 39.10
C LYS A 460 -37.24 70.66 39.25
N LEU A 461 -37.20 71.48 40.25
CA LEU A 461 -38.17 72.55 40.45
C LEU A 461 -37.73 73.79 39.65
N VAL A 462 -38.69 74.42 38.98
CA VAL A 462 -38.53 75.73 38.37
C VAL A 462 -39.22 76.71 39.28
N TRP A 463 -38.41 77.49 40.04
CA TRP A 463 -38.94 78.48 41.00
C TRP A 463 -39.32 79.75 40.26
N LYS A 464 -40.52 80.22 40.52
CA LYS A 464 -40.98 81.52 40.06
C LYS A 464 -41.35 82.31 41.28
N ASP A 465 -40.63 83.37 41.58
CA ASP A 465 -40.89 84.23 42.71
C ASP A 465 -42.29 84.85 42.64
N SER A 466 -43.10 84.59 43.64
CA SER A 466 -44.52 85.01 43.73
C SER A 466 -44.76 86.02 44.90
N GLY A 467 -43.70 86.43 45.54
CA GLY A 467 -43.78 87.32 46.70
C GLY A 467 -44.22 86.67 48.02
N ASN A 468 -44.25 85.31 48.07
CA ASN A 468 -44.63 84.59 49.29
C ASN A 468 -43.42 84.24 50.15
N ALA A 469 -43.65 83.92 51.43
CA ALA A 469 -42.61 83.52 52.36
C ALA A 469 -41.96 82.13 52.14
N PHE A 470 -42.41 81.37 51.13
CA PHE A 470 -41.87 80.09 50.73
C PHE A 470 -40.68 80.30 49.79
N THR A 471 -39.48 79.91 50.19
CA THR A 471 -38.24 80.14 49.48
C THR A 471 -37.88 78.95 48.56
N GLU A 472 -37.03 79.21 47.57
CA GLU A 472 -36.48 78.15 46.68
C GLU A 472 -35.79 77.06 47.52
N ALA A 473 -35.08 77.40 48.59
CA ALA A 473 -34.44 76.45 49.49
C ALA A 473 -35.46 75.51 50.15
N ASN A 474 -36.62 76.07 50.59
CA ASN A 474 -37.68 75.25 51.14
C ASN A 474 -38.35 74.34 50.11
N ALA A 475 -38.48 74.77 48.86
CA ALA A 475 -39.07 74.02 47.82
C ALA A 475 -38.16 72.84 47.36
N THR A 476 -36.89 73.14 47.26
CA THR A 476 -35.89 72.10 46.81
C THR A 476 -35.68 71.04 47.90
N ALA A 477 -35.91 71.36 49.19
CA ALA A 477 -35.86 70.42 50.31
C ALA A 477 -37.11 69.50 50.41
N GLN A 478 -38.16 69.76 49.67
CA GLN A 478 -39.37 68.93 49.70
C GLN A 478 -39.15 67.56 49.04
N ASN A 479 -39.83 66.58 49.57
CA ASN A 479 -39.88 65.24 49.04
C ASN A 479 -41.10 65.05 48.12
N PHE A 480 -40.86 64.49 46.91
CA PHE A 480 -41.88 64.23 45.95
C PHE A 480 -41.99 62.72 45.69
N LYS A 481 -43.15 62.16 45.93
CA LYS A 481 -43.40 60.71 45.66
C LYS A 481 -43.80 60.56 44.22
N VAL A 482 -43.14 59.66 43.56
CA VAL A 482 -43.40 59.30 42.15
C VAL A 482 -43.67 57.81 42.06
N ASN A 483 -44.83 57.44 41.61
CA ASN A 483 -45.17 56.03 41.29
C ASN A 483 -44.63 55.72 39.92
N TYR A 484 -44.01 54.54 39.78
CA TYR A 484 -43.55 54.06 38.50
C TYR A 484 -44.09 52.65 38.20
N VAL A 485 -44.26 52.35 36.94
CA VAL A 485 -44.59 51.01 36.41
C VAL A 485 -43.62 50.74 35.27
N CYS A 486 -42.91 49.62 35.37
CA CYS A 486 -42.07 49.11 34.30
C CYS A 486 -42.87 48.06 33.49
N THR A 487 -42.92 48.24 32.22
CA THR A 487 -43.61 47.27 31.32
C THR A 487 -42.60 46.60 30.38
N LYS A 488 -42.79 45.33 30.12
CA LYS A 488 -42.09 44.59 29.06
C LYS A 488 -43.14 43.87 28.19
N ASP A 489 -43.04 44.08 26.89
CA ASP A 489 -43.98 43.50 25.90
C ASP A 489 -45.47 43.77 26.24
N GLY A 490 -45.74 44.98 26.73
CA GLY A 490 -47.07 45.44 27.13
C GLY A 490 -47.60 44.88 28.44
N LYS A 491 -46.81 44.19 29.22
CA LYS A 491 -47.16 43.64 30.54
C LYS A 491 -46.36 44.29 31.63
N ASP A 492 -47.03 44.61 32.73
CA ASP A 492 -46.36 45.17 33.94
C ASP A 492 -45.43 44.11 34.55
N VAL A 493 -44.16 44.47 34.69
CA VAL A 493 -43.14 43.58 35.25
C VAL A 493 -42.64 44.05 36.64
N LYS A 494 -42.77 45.34 36.92
CA LYS A 494 -42.41 45.91 38.20
C LYS A 494 -43.14 47.27 38.42
N SER A 495 -43.64 47.52 39.60
CA SER A 495 -44.18 48.81 40.01
C SER A 495 -43.64 49.18 41.41
N GLY A 496 -43.68 50.46 41.72
CA GLY A 496 -43.21 50.93 43.02
C GLY A 496 -43.37 52.43 43.14
N GLU A 497 -42.96 52.93 44.32
CA GLU A 497 -42.89 54.37 44.63
C GLU A 497 -41.42 54.76 44.91
N VAL A 498 -40.98 55.86 44.37
CA VAL A 498 -39.69 56.47 44.69
C VAL A 498 -39.88 57.88 45.18
N THR A 499 -39.12 58.30 46.20
CA THR A 499 -39.12 59.63 46.73
C THR A 499 -37.97 60.43 46.14
N LEU A 500 -38.27 61.48 45.42
CA LEU A 500 -37.32 62.38 44.78
C LEU A 500 -37.25 63.70 45.57
N LYS A 501 -36.06 64.30 45.70
CA LYS A 501 -35.89 65.69 46.24
C LYS A 501 -36.07 66.69 45.12
N GLY A 502 -36.53 67.89 45.45
CA GLY A 502 -36.73 68.93 44.46
C GLY A 502 -35.43 69.62 43.98
N ASP A 503 -34.29 69.20 44.46
CA ASP A 503 -32.95 69.75 44.19
C ASP A 503 -32.32 69.27 42.90
N GLY A 504 -32.97 68.36 42.19
CA GLY A 504 -32.46 67.75 40.95
C GLY A 504 -31.55 66.58 41.20
N THR A 505 -31.39 66.09 42.42
CA THR A 505 -30.59 64.91 42.72
C THR A 505 -31.20 63.67 42.05
N GLU A 506 -30.37 62.89 41.34
CA GLU A 506 -30.79 61.62 40.73
C GLU A 506 -30.94 60.54 41.81
N THR A 507 -32.01 59.78 41.68
CA THR A 507 -32.28 58.59 42.49
C THR A 507 -32.49 57.41 41.56
N ALA A 508 -31.84 56.26 41.79
CA ALA A 508 -31.89 55.07 40.99
C ALA A 508 -32.82 54.00 41.60
#